data_cb8b5516f27301d06ab89a3147561756
#
_entry.id   cb8b5516f27301d06ab89a3147561756
#
_cell.length_a   1.000
_cell.length_b   1.000
_cell.length_c   1.000
_cell.angle_alpha   90.00
_cell.angle_beta   90.00
_cell.angle_gamma   90.00
#
_symmetry.space_group_name_H-M   'P 1'
#
loop_
_entity.id
_entity.type
_entity.pdbx_description
1 polymer ?
#
loop_
_entity_poly.entity_id
_entity_poly.type
_entity_poly.pdbx_seq_one_letter_code
_entity_poly.pdbx_strand_id
1 'polypeptide(L)'
;MDFGPLKEFLEEDNITDISYSNGGQVWLKTLDKGIYQVHRPDINNAFMEKLAFQCSNVMGKTFNMAHPFLDAESAELRMNFVHDSIATNGIACLIRKTPAKIRLNKDKLLNEQYITEQLHDFLVKCVEGHANIMVAGETGSGKTELVKYLASKTKEDEKIITIEDTLELHLDKIFPQRDIVAMKTNNIASYTESLVACMRQNPIWILLSEVRSAEAVLAVRNSISSGHHILSTIHADKASSIPMRMYSLLETGQDIEQFLGSIHRYIQIGIY
;
A
#
# COMPACT_ATOMS: atom_id res chain seq x y z
N MET A 1 -21.67 4.75 4.30
CA MET A 1 -21.68 5.34 2.95
C MET A 1 -22.55 4.48 2.05
N ASP A 2 -23.40 5.11 1.26
CA ASP A 2 -24.17 4.43 0.23
C ASP A 2 -23.46 4.58 -1.12
N PHE A 3 -22.94 3.47 -1.65
CA PHE A 3 -22.24 3.43 -2.93
C PHE A 3 -23.16 3.23 -4.13
N GLY A 4 -24.49 3.10 -3.91
CA GLY A 4 -25.46 3.01 -4.98
C GLY A 4 -25.05 2.07 -6.12
N PRO A 5 -25.04 2.58 -7.39
CA PRO A 5 -24.71 1.76 -8.55
C PRO A 5 -23.23 1.32 -8.64
N LEU A 6 -22.34 1.87 -7.82
CA LEU A 6 -20.95 1.39 -7.74
C LEU A 6 -20.81 0.10 -6.95
N LYS A 7 -21.82 -0.30 -6.17
CA LYS A 7 -21.78 -1.44 -5.26
C LYS A 7 -21.42 -2.73 -5.99
N GLU A 8 -21.97 -2.98 -7.16
CA GLU A 8 -21.67 -4.18 -7.96
C GLU A 8 -20.20 -4.29 -8.33
N PHE A 9 -19.55 -3.15 -8.68
CA PHE A 9 -18.13 -3.13 -9.00
C PHE A 9 -17.25 -3.29 -7.75
N LEU A 10 -17.72 -2.80 -6.61
CA LEU A 10 -17.02 -2.95 -5.34
C LEU A 10 -17.07 -4.39 -4.82
N GLU A 11 -18.16 -5.12 -5.10
CA GLU A 11 -18.31 -6.52 -4.71
C GLU A 11 -17.56 -7.48 -5.64
N GLU A 12 -17.25 -7.09 -6.88
CA GLU A 12 -16.54 -7.92 -7.83
C GLU A 12 -15.03 -7.96 -7.53
N ASP A 13 -14.54 -9.12 -7.10
CA ASP A 13 -13.16 -9.33 -6.65
C ASP A 13 -12.08 -9.03 -7.71
N ASN A 14 -12.44 -9.19 -8.98
CA ASN A 14 -11.53 -8.98 -10.11
C ASN A 14 -11.24 -7.49 -10.39
N ILE A 15 -12.14 -6.61 -9.98
CA ILE A 15 -11.99 -5.16 -10.14
C ILE A 15 -11.08 -4.62 -9.03
N THR A 16 -10.04 -3.88 -9.41
CA THR A 16 -9.09 -3.25 -8.48
C THR A 16 -9.31 -1.75 -8.35
N ASP A 17 -9.62 -1.08 -9.46
CA ASP A 17 -9.84 0.37 -9.47
C ASP A 17 -11.08 0.71 -10.30
N ILE A 18 -11.82 1.74 -9.87
CA ILE A 18 -12.95 2.33 -10.56
C ILE A 18 -12.62 3.80 -10.74
N SER A 19 -12.59 4.28 -11.99
CA SER A 19 -12.34 5.68 -12.30
C SER A 19 -13.58 6.30 -12.94
N TYR A 20 -13.95 7.49 -12.49
CA TYR A 20 -14.99 8.32 -13.07
C TYR A 20 -14.39 9.62 -13.57
N SER A 21 -14.67 9.97 -14.82
CA SER A 21 -14.11 11.17 -15.46
C SER A 21 -15.03 11.72 -16.56
N ASN A 22 -14.70 12.90 -17.07
CA ASN A 22 -15.30 13.52 -18.25
C ASN A 22 -16.83 13.55 -18.24
N GLY A 23 -17.44 13.74 -17.07
CA GLY A 23 -18.90 13.96 -16.94
C GLY A 23 -19.77 12.73 -17.15
N GLY A 24 -19.20 11.50 -17.15
CA GLY A 24 -19.99 10.27 -17.31
C GLY A 24 -19.20 9.06 -17.79
N GLN A 25 -17.89 9.17 -17.95
CA GLN A 25 -17.05 8.03 -18.33
C GLN A 25 -16.66 7.21 -17.09
N VAL A 26 -17.03 5.95 -17.10
CA VAL A 26 -16.65 4.98 -16.05
C VAL A 26 -15.63 3.99 -16.63
N TRP A 27 -14.48 3.92 -15.99
CA TRP A 27 -13.39 3.03 -16.35
C TRP A 27 -13.12 2.05 -15.21
N LEU A 28 -12.97 0.80 -15.56
CA LEU A 28 -12.62 -0.27 -14.62
C LEU A 28 -11.23 -0.78 -14.92
N LYS A 29 -10.44 -1.00 -13.86
CA LYS A 29 -9.20 -1.76 -13.94
C LYS A 29 -9.42 -3.10 -13.28
N THR A 30 -9.09 -4.18 -14.00
CA THR A 30 -9.24 -5.55 -13.53
C THR A 30 -7.92 -6.31 -13.53
N LEU A 31 -7.89 -7.40 -12.80
CA LEU A 31 -6.70 -8.26 -12.70
C LEU A 31 -6.40 -9.02 -14.01
N ASP A 32 -7.43 -9.33 -14.80
CA ASP A 32 -7.34 -10.19 -15.98
C ASP A 32 -7.36 -9.41 -17.31
N LYS A 33 -8.21 -8.36 -17.43
CA LYS A 33 -8.44 -7.64 -18.69
C LYS A 33 -7.76 -6.28 -18.79
N GLY A 34 -7.10 -5.85 -17.70
CA GLY A 34 -6.52 -4.51 -17.64
C GLY A 34 -7.57 -3.40 -17.50
N ILE A 35 -7.44 -2.31 -18.24
CA ILE A 35 -8.29 -1.13 -18.15
C ILE A 35 -9.24 -1.07 -19.33
N TYR A 36 -10.55 -0.91 -19.04
CA TYR A 36 -11.58 -0.73 -20.07
C TYR A 36 -12.72 0.16 -19.60
N GLN A 37 -13.44 0.75 -20.53
CA GLN A 37 -14.60 1.60 -20.28
C GLN A 37 -15.87 0.78 -20.22
N VAL A 38 -16.79 1.16 -19.34
CA VAL A 38 -18.15 0.61 -19.26
C VAL A 38 -19.18 1.70 -19.43
N HIS A 39 -20.32 1.38 -20.03
CA HIS A 39 -21.42 2.32 -20.19
C HIS A 39 -22.38 2.23 -19.00
N ARG A 40 -22.36 3.27 -18.16
CA ARG A 40 -23.16 3.33 -16.91
C ARG A 40 -23.77 4.73 -16.74
N PRO A 41 -24.89 4.99 -17.42
CA PRO A 41 -25.52 6.31 -17.36
C PRO A 41 -26.10 6.68 -15.99
N ASP A 42 -26.30 5.69 -15.12
CA ASP A 42 -26.72 5.84 -13.73
C ASP A 42 -25.57 6.36 -12.82
N ILE A 43 -24.30 6.19 -13.24
CA ILE A 43 -23.14 6.78 -12.59
C ILE A 43 -22.82 8.09 -13.33
N ASN A 44 -23.38 9.18 -12.85
CA ASN A 44 -23.26 10.51 -13.45
C ASN A 44 -22.73 11.55 -12.46
N ASN A 45 -22.52 12.79 -12.90
CA ASN A 45 -21.99 13.85 -12.04
C ASN A 45 -22.79 14.03 -10.74
N ALA A 46 -24.13 14.08 -10.83
CA ALA A 46 -24.99 14.28 -9.65
C ALA A 46 -24.82 13.16 -8.63
N PHE A 47 -24.67 11.91 -9.08
CA PHE A 47 -24.40 10.78 -8.20
C PHE A 47 -23.00 10.92 -7.57
N MET A 48 -21.98 11.24 -8.35
CA MET A 48 -20.59 11.35 -7.87
C MET A 48 -20.40 12.52 -6.90
N GLU A 49 -21.06 13.66 -7.14
CA GLU A 49 -21.09 14.80 -6.22
C GLU A 49 -21.74 14.42 -4.87
N LYS A 50 -22.88 13.71 -4.92
CA LYS A 50 -23.53 13.20 -3.72
C LYS A 50 -22.62 12.24 -2.94
N LEU A 51 -21.93 11.34 -3.63
CA LEU A 51 -20.97 10.43 -3.00
C LEU A 51 -19.80 11.19 -2.38
N ALA A 52 -19.22 12.16 -3.10
CA ALA A 52 -18.13 12.99 -2.58
C ALA A 52 -18.55 13.76 -1.34
N PHE A 53 -19.78 14.32 -1.33
CA PHE A 53 -20.35 15.01 -0.16
C PHE A 53 -20.53 14.07 1.04
N GLN A 54 -21.04 12.84 0.81
CA GLN A 54 -21.13 11.83 1.87
C GLN A 54 -19.74 11.48 2.42
N CYS A 55 -18.75 11.28 1.55
CA CYS A 55 -17.37 11.00 1.95
C CYS A 55 -16.78 12.16 2.77
N SER A 56 -16.96 13.41 2.33
CA SER A 56 -16.46 14.59 3.04
C SER A 56 -17.03 14.70 4.45
N ASN A 57 -18.33 14.45 4.62
CA ASN A 57 -18.99 14.45 5.91
C ASN A 57 -18.45 13.36 6.85
N VAL A 58 -18.32 12.12 6.34
CA VAL A 58 -17.79 11.00 7.13
C VAL A 58 -16.34 11.24 7.55
N MET A 59 -15.54 11.86 6.66
CA MET A 59 -14.13 12.18 6.94
C MET A 59 -13.94 13.47 7.75
N GLY A 60 -15.00 14.23 8.01
CA GLY A 60 -14.89 15.55 8.64
C GLY A 60 -14.05 16.54 7.84
N LYS A 61 -14.04 16.41 6.51
CA LYS A 61 -13.27 17.26 5.59
C LYS A 61 -14.20 18.14 4.77
N THR A 62 -13.72 19.32 4.40
CA THR A 62 -14.44 20.21 3.47
C THR A 62 -14.09 19.84 2.03
N PHE A 63 -15.11 19.76 1.16
CA PHE A 63 -14.96 19.55 -0.27
C PHE A 63 -15.87 20.54 -1.02
N ASN A 64 -15.26 21.52 -1.68
CA ASN A 64 -15.93 22.57 -2.46
C ASN A 64 -14.90 23.30 -3.36
N MET A 65 -15.32 24.39 -4.02
CA MET A 65 -14.45 25.20 -4.90
C MET A 65 -13.17 25.72 -4.19
N ALA A 66 -13.23 26.02 -2.89
CA ALA A 66 -12.07 26.49 -2.13
C ALA A 66 -11.17 25.33 -1.65
N HIS A 67 -11.74 24.14 -1.53
CA HIS A 67 -11.05 22.90 -1.14
C HIS A 67 -11.37 21.80 -2.16
N PRO A 68 -10.79 21.87 -3.38
CA PRO A 68 -11.23 21.08 -4.51
C PRO A 68 -10.71 19.62 -4.54
N PHE A 69 -9.93 19.21 -3.56
CA PHE A 69 -9.38 17.86 -3.45
C PHE A 69 -9.88 17.18 -2.19
N LEU A 70 -10.39 15.95 -2.32
CA LEU A 70 -10.82 15.13 -1.21
C LEU A 70 -10.19 13.74 -1.29
N ASP A 71 -9.34 13.42 -0.33
CA ASP A 71 -8.95 12.04 -0.06
C ASP A 71 -9.85 11.49 1.05
N ALA A 72 -10.54 10.42 0.72
CA ALA A 72 -11.41 9.68 1.63
C ALA A 72 -11.02 8.20 1.67
N GLU A 73 -11.28 7.57 2.79
CA GLU A 73 -10.95 6.17 3.02
C GLU A 73 -12.09 5.46 3.73
N SER A 74 -12.21 4.19 3.50
CA SER A 74 -13.00 3.27 4.30
C SER A 74 -12.16 2.06 4.68
N ALA A 75 -12.78 1.04 5.26
CA ALA A 75 -12.05 -0.14 5.71
C ALA A 75 -11.19 -0.80 4.62
N GLU A 76 -11.67 -0.79 3.37
CA GLU A 76 -11.01 -1.48 2.23
C GLU A 76 -11.03 -0.66 0.94
N LEU A 77 -11.32 0.64 1.03
CA LEU A 77 -11.38 1.52 -0.13
C LEU A 77 -10.57 2.78 0.14
N ARG A 78 -9.84 3.21 -0.88
CA ARG A 78 -9.23 4.52 -0.98
C ARG A 78 -9.88 5.28 -2.11
N MET A 79 -10.33 6.50 -1.85
CA MET A 79 -11.05 7.33 -2.80
C MET A 79 -10.39 8.70 -2.88
N ASN A 80 -10.16 9.15 -4.09
CA ASN A 80 -9.73 10.53 -4.38
C ASN A 80 -10.77 11.19 -5.25
N PHE A 81 -11.23 12.37 -4.87
CA PHE A 81 -12.16 13.20 -5.64
C PHE A 81 -11.51 14.52 -5.99
N VAL A 82 -11.77 14.97 -7.21
CA VAL A 82 -11.38 16.30 -7.72
C VAL A 82 -12.64 17.05 -8.10
N HIS A 83 -12.84 18.23 -7.51
CA HIS A 83 -14.00 19.08 -7.72
C HIS A 83 -14.05 19.63 -9.16
N ASP A 84 -15.24 19.88 -9.69
CA ASP A 84 -15.48 20.39 -11.04
C ASP A 84 -14.88 21.78 -11.30
N SER A 85 -14.60 22.55 -10.26
CA SER A 85 -13.83 23.81 -10.36
C SER A 85 -12.40 23.62 -10.88
N ILE A 86 -11.87 22.39 -10.79
CA ILE A 86 -10.53 22.01 -11.29
C ILE A 86 -10.65 20.98 -12.42
N ALA A 87 -11.53 19.98 -12.28
CA ALA A 87 -11.81 19.00 -13.33
C ALA A 87 -12.86 19.55 -14.28
N THR A 88 -12.43 20.08 -15.42
CA THR A 88 -13.21 20.96 -16.33
C THR A 88 -14.48 20.34 -16.93
N ASN A 89 -14.61 19.02 -16.94
CA ASN A 89 -15.76 18.29 -17.52
C ASN A 89 -16.65 17.63 -16.44
N GLY A 90 -16.68 18.18 -15.24
CA GLY A 90 -17.38 17.63 -14.09
C GLY A 90 -16.44 16.97 -13.10
N ILE A 91 -16.97 16.50 -11.99
CA ILE A 91 -16.18 15.87 -10.94
C ILE A 91 -15.38 14.69 -11.50
N ALA A 92 -14.13 14.52 -11.01
CA ALA A 92 -13.36 13.31 -11.28
C ALA A 92 -13.19 12.50 -9.98
N CYS A 93 -13.16 11.17 -10.09
CA CYS A 93 -12.99 10.28 -8.96
C CYS A 93 -12.19 9.04 -9.33
N LEU A 94 -11.31 8.62 -8.42
CA LEU A 94 -10.67 7.30 -8.44
C LEU A 94 -10.99 6.57 -7.13
N ILE A 95 -11.55 5.38 -7.26
CA ILE A 95 -11.78 4.47 -6.12
C ILE A 95 -10.86 3.26 -6.31
N ARG A 96 -9.95 3.05 -5.36
CA ARG A 96 -9.06 1.88 -5.33
C ARG A 96 -9.49 0.93 -4.22
N LYS A 97 -9.56 -0.35 -4.54
CA LYS A 97 -9.85 -1.41 -3.57
C LYS A 97 -8.55 -1.91 -2.93
N THR A 98 -8.57 -1.96 -1.60
CA THR A 98 -7.48 -2.50 -0.77
C THR A 98 -8.04 -3.60 0.13
N PRO A 99 -8.44 -4.76 -0.43
CA PRO A 99 -9.14 -5.78 0.34
C PRO A 99 -8.26 -6.41 1.41
N ALA A 100 -8.87 -6.69 2.56
CA ALA A 100 -8.25 -7.40 3.67
C ALA A 100 -8.15 -8.92 3.38
N LYS A 101 -7.43 -9.27 2.32
CA LYS A 101 -7.19 -10.66 1.90
C LYS A 101 -5.83 -10.83 1.25
N ILE A 102 -5.30 -12.05 1.26
CA ILE A 102 -4.12 -12.45 0.51
C ILE A 102 -4.60 -13.05 -0.81
N ARG A 103 -4.22 -12.43 -1.93
CA ARG A 103 -4.55 -12.89 -3.28
C ARG A 103 -3.55 -13.92 -3.82
N LEU A 104 -2.36 -14.00 -3.22
CA LEU A 104 -1.30 -14.91 -3.63
C LEU A 104 -1.30 -16.16 -2.74
N ASN A 105 -1.04 -17.31 -3.36
CA ASN A 105 -0.73 -18.57 -2.70
C ASN A 105 0.35 -19.30 -3.50
N LYS A 106 0.95 -20.38 -2.94
CA LYS A 106 2.03 -21.12 -3.60
C LYS A 106 1.61 -21.61 -4.99
N ASP A 107 0.45 -22.22 -5.10
CA ASP A 107 -0.02 -22.81 -6.37
C ASP A 107 -0.19 -21.73 -7.45
N LYS A 108 -0.78 -20.59 -7.11
CA LYS A 108 -0.92 -19.47 -8.03
C LYS A 108 0.43 -18.92 -8.48
N LEU A 109 1.36 -18.71 -7.55
CA LEU A 109 2.71 -18.22 -7.86
C LEU A 109 3.46 -19.14 -8.81
N LEU A 110 3.31 -20.47 -8.66
CA LEU A 110 3.97 -21.45 -9.51
C LEU A 110 3.24 -21.63 -10.85
N ASN A 111 1.91 -21.77 -10.85
CA ASN A 111 1.12 -22.03 -12.07
C ASN A 111 1.15 -20.82 -13.03
N GLU A 112 1.15 -19.60 -12.51
CA GLU A 112 1.30 -18.38 -13.31
C GLU A 112 2.76 -18.07 -13.66
N GLN A 113 3.70 -18.95 -13.29
CA GLN A 113 5.14 -18.80 -13.53
C GLN A 113 5.71 -17.49 -12.98
N TYR A 114 5.10 -16.96 -11.91
CA TYR A 114 5.55 -15.75 -11.25
C TYR A 114 6.91 -15.94 -10.58
N ILE A 115 7.11 -17.10 -9.94
CA ILE A 115 8.40 -17.55 -9.39
C ILE A 115 8.56 -19.06 -9.60
N THR A 116 9.81 -19.54 -9.54
CA THR A 116 10.09 -20.98 -9.49
C THR A 116 9.86 -21.54 -8.09
N GLU A 117 9.62 -22.85 -7.97
CA GLU A 117 9.46 -23.50 -6.66
C GLU A 117 10.70 -23.33 -5.78
N GLN A 118 11.89 -23.43 -6.36
CA GLN A 118 13.15 -23.20 -5.62
C GLN A 118 13.23 -21.79 -5.05
N LEU A 119 12.85 -20.78 -5.83
CA LEU A 119 12.84 -19.38 -5.36
C LEU A 119 11.76 -19.17 -4.30
N HIS A 120 10.58 -19.76 -4.47
CA HIS A 120 9.52 -19.72 -3.46
C HIS A 120 10.02 -20.26 -2.12
N ASP A 121 10.57 -21.49 -2.11
CA ASP A 121 11.03 -22.15 -0.89
C ASP A 121 12.23 -21.41 -0.25
N PHE A 122 13.08 -20.81 -1.08
CA PHE A 122 14.15 -19.92 -0.61
C PHE A 122 13.58 -18.69 0.11
N LEU A 123 12.60 -17.97 -0.49
CA LEU A 123 12.01 -16.79 0.12
C LEU A 123 11.28 -17.12 1.43
N VAL A 124 10.56 -18.25 1.49
CA VAL A 124 9.92 -18.71 2.74
C VAL A 124 10.97 -18.93 3.83
N LYS A 125 12.08 -19.63 3.54
CA LYS A 125 13.19 -19.81 4.48
C LYS A 125 13.85 -18.51 4.88
N CYS A 126 13.94 -17.52 3.99
CA CYS A 126 14.44 -16.19 4.32
C CYS A 126 13.54 -15.49 5.35
N VAL A 127 12.21 -15.61 5.21
CA VAL A 127 11.27 -15.05 6.18
C VAL A 127 11.38 -15.80 7.52
N GLU A 128 11.38 -17.12 7.51
CA GLU A 128 11.56 -17.95 8.72
C GLU A 128 12.89 -17.65 9.43
N GLY A 129 13.94 -17.32 8.67
CA GLY A 129 15.25 -16.93 9.15
C GLY A 129 15.40 -15.44 9.45
N HIS A 130 14.30 -14.67 9.43
CA HIS A 130 14.27 -13.24 9.76
C HIS A 130 15.11 -12.35 8.83
N ALA A 131 15.22 -12.67 7.55
CA ALA A 131 15.86 -11.80 6.58
C ALA A 131 15.05 -10.52 6.37
N ASN A 132 15.73 -9.39 6.30
CA ASN A 132 15.13 -8.13 5.90
C ASN A 132 14.92 -8.13 4.38
N ILE A 133 13.67 -7.97 3.95
CA ILE A 133 13.28 -8.08 2.55
C ILE A 133 12.66 -6.75 2.07
N MET A 134 13.16 -6.26 0.95
CA MET A 134 12.62 -5.10 0.26
C MET A 134 12.10 -5.51 -1.13
N VAL A 135 10.83 -5.27 -1.40
CA VAL A 135 10.19 -5.58 -2.70
C VAL A 135 10.10 -4.30 -3.53
N ALA A 136 10.78 -4.30 -4.66
CA ALA A 136 10.77 -3.21 -5.63
C ALA A 136 9.86 -3.51 -6.83
N GLY A 137 9.48 -2.49 -7.57
CA GLY A 137 8.71 -2.62 -8.82
C GLY A 137 7.85 -1.40 -9.09
N GLU A 138 7.20 -1.40 -10.24
CA GLU A 138 6.30 -0.34 -10.68
C GLU A 138 4.97 -0.34 -9.92
N THR A 139 4.18 0.73 -10.11
CA THR A 139 2.82 0.80 -9.55
C THR A 139 1.94 -0.29 -10.15
N GLY A 140 1.29 -1.07 -9.28
CA GLY A 140 0.40 -2.15 -9.70
C GLY A 140 1.12 -3.46 -10.07
N SER A 141 2.43 -3.59 -9.83
CA SER A 141 3.20 -4.83 -10.08
C SER A 141 2.95 -5.95 -9.05
N GLY A 142 2.15 -5.68 -8.00
CA GLY A 142 1.83 -6.68 -6.98
C GLY A 142 2.75 -6.69 -5.75
N LYS A 143 3.61 -5.67 -5.57
CA LYS A 143 4.53 -5.56 -4.42
C LYS A 143 3.84 -5.79 -3.07
N THR A 144 2.75 -5.05 -2.81
CA THR A 144 2.00 -5.15 -1.56
C THR A 144 1.40 -6.54 -1.37
N GLU A 145 0.91 -7.18 -2.44
CA GLU A 145 0.38 -8.54 -2.37
C GLU A 145 1.49 -9.56 -2.05
N LEU A 146 2.70 -9.38 -2.60
CA LEU A 146 3.84 -10.22 -2.26
C LEU A 146 4.27 -10.02 -0.81
N VAL A 147 4.29 -8.79 -0.30
CA VAL A 147 4.58 -8.51 1.11
C VAL A 147 3.53 -9.13 2.04
N LYS A 148 2.23 -9.05 1.72
CA LYS A 148 1.17 -9.76 2.48
C LYS A 148 1.42 -11.27 2.49
N TYR A 149 1.76 -11.85 1.34
CA TYR A 149 2.05 -13.27 1.23
C TYR A 149 3.28 -13.67 2.07
N LEU A 150 4.38 -12.93 1.98
CA LEU A 150 5.57 -13.20 2.78
C LEU A 150 5.31 -13.00 4.28
N ALA A 151 4.54 -11.97 4.67
CA ALA A 151 4.12 -11.77 6.04
C ALA A 151 3.29 -12.94 6.61
N SER A 152 2.54 -13.64 5.75
CA SER A 152 1.83 -14.88 6.15
C SER A 152 2.75 -16.04 6.50
N LYS A 153 4.05 -15.96 6.15
CA LYS A 153 5.07 -16.98 6.41
C LYS A 153 5.90 -16.70 7.68
N THR A 154 5.68 -15.57 8.35
CA THR A 154 6.26 -15.32 9.68
C THR A 154 5.62 -16.24 10.70
N LYS A 155 6.30 -16.53 11.81
CA LYS A 155 5.76 -17.41 12.85
C LYS A 155 4.53 -16.79 13.51
N GLU A 156 3.60 -17.63 13.94
CA GLU A 156 2.33 -17.18 14.52
C GLU A 156 2.47 -16.45 15.85
N ASP A 157 3.51 -16.78 16.63
CA ASP A 157 3.84 -16.18 17.91
C ASP A 157 4.68 -14.89 17.82
N GLU A 158 5.07 -14.50 16.59
CA GLU A 158 5.85 -13.29 16.35
C GLU A 158 4.93 -12.07 16.20
N LYS A 159 5.18 -11.04 17.02
CA LYS A 159 4.47 -9.78 16.93
C LYS A 159 4.84 -9.00 15.68
N ILE A 160 3.84 -8.57 14.92
CA ILE A 160 3.98 -7.74 13.72
C ILE A 160 3.40 -6.36 14.02
N ILE A 161 4.12 -5.30 13.66
CA ILE A 161 3.56 -3.95 13.61
C ILE A 161 3.70 -3.42 12.20
N THR A 162 2.59 -2.96 11.61
CA THR A 162 2.61 -2.25 10.34
C THR A 162 2.57 -0.74 10.59
N ILE A 163 3.34 0.03 9.80
CA ILE A 163 3.32 1.49 9.81
C ILE A 163 3.05 1.94 8.37
N GLU A 164 1.89 2.55 8.16
CA GLU A 164 1.37 2.86 6.83
C GLU A 164 0.80 4.27 6.79
N ASP A 165 1.01 5.01 5.74
CA ASP A 165 0.30 6.26 5.48
C ASP A 165 -1.09 6.03 4.86
N THR A 166 -1.22 4.93 4.14
CA THR A 166 -2.48 4.39 3.65
C THR A 166 -2.53 2.91 4.01
N LEU A 167 -3.60 2.49 4.68
CA LEU A 167 -3.77 1.10 5.07
C LEU A 167 -4.02 0.22 3.85
N GLU A 168 -3.06 -0.63 3.51
CA GLU A 168 -3.11 -1.56 2.39
C GLU A 168 -2.83 -3.01 2.81
N LEU A 169 -2.03 -3.20 3.87
CA LEU A 169 -1.62 -4.52 4.32
C LEU A 169 -2.76 -5.28 5.02
N HIS A 170 -3.52 -4.62 5.87
CA HIS A 170 -4.67 -5.18 6.62
C HIS A 170 -4.37 -6.53 7.32
N LEU A 171 -3.13 -6.75 7.75
CA LEU A 171 -2.72 -8.02 8.34
C LEU A 171 -3.46 -8.33 9.66
N ASP A 172 -3.82 -7.28 10.41
CA ASP A 172 -4.63 -7.35 11.62
C ASP A 172 -6.03 -7.94 11.37
N LYS A 173 -6.60 -7.66 10.20
CA LYS A 173 -7.91 -8.19 9.78
C LYS A 173 -7.79 -9.56 9.13
N ILE A 174 -6.71 -9.80 8.37
CA ILE A 174 -6.45 -11.09 7.71
C ILE A 174 -6.14 -12.18 8.76
N PHE A 175 -5.42 -11.82 9.83
CA PHE A 175 -4.99 -12.72 10.89
C PHE A 175 -5.43 -12.24 12.27
N PRO A 176 -6.74 -12.20 12.57
CA PRO A 176 -7.27 -11.61 13.80
C PRO A 176 -6.85 -12.37 15.08
N GLN A 177 -6.31 -13.58 14.93
CA GLN A 177 -5.81 -14.42 16.04
C GLN A 177 -4.33 -14.15 16.37
N ARG A 178 -3.60 -13.35 15.58
CA ARG A 178 -2.19 -13.04 15.78
C ARG A 178 -2.01 -11.68 16.47
N ASP A 179 -0.88 -11.50 17.17
CA ASP A 179 -0.52 -10.20 17.75
C ASP A 179 -0.01 -9.24 16.65
N ILE A 180 -0.95 -8.55 16.00
CA ILE A 180 -0.68 -7.61 14.91
C ILE A 180 -1.27 -6.26 15.25
N VAL A 181 -0.46 -5.21 15.16
CA VAL A 181 -0.88 -3.82 15.35
C VAL A 181 -0.71 -3.05 14.04
N ALA A 182 -1.80 -2.54 13.48
CA ALA A 182 -1.76 -1.64 12.33
C ALA A 182 -1.73 -0.18 12.80
N MET A 183 -0.63 0.53 12.49
CA MET A 183 -0.46 1.95 12.77
C MET A 183 -0.58 2.74 11.47
N LYS A 184 -1.40 3.80 11.50
CA LYS A 184 -1.55 4.73 10.38
C LYS A 184 -0.87 6.04 10.70
N THR A 185 0.06 6.46 9.83
CA THR A 185 0.64 7.80 9.88
C THR A 185 -0.35 8.83 9.31
N ASN A 186 -0.38 10.00 9.91
CA ASN A 186 -1.26 11.10 9.51
C ASN A 186 -0.71 12.43 10.06
N ASN A 187 -1.54 13.49 10.05
CA ASN A 187 -1.17 14.79 10.61
C ASN A 187 -0.98 14.79 12.15
N ILE A 188 -1.36 13.68 12.82
CA ILE A 188 -1.25 13.54 14.29
C ILE A 188 0.02 12.77 14.66
N ALA A 189 0.40 11.77 13.85
CA ALA A 189 1.56 10.92 14.09
C ALA A 189 2.34 10.69 12.79
N SER A 190 3.60 11.10 12.79
CA SER A 190 4.57 10.88 11.72
C SER A 190 5.09 9.43 11.71
N TYR A 191 5.85 9.07 10.67
CA TYR A 191 6.60 7.80 10.65
C TYR A 191 7.56 7.68 11.82
N THR A 192 8.24 8.76 12.17
CA THR A 192 9.22 8.77 13.28
C THR A 192 8.52 8.54 14.63
N GLU A 193 7.43 9.23 14.91
CA GLU A 193 6.68 9.04 16.16
C GLU A 193 6.06 7.66 16.25
N SER A 194 5.49 7.17 15.14
CA SER A 194 4.94 5.82 15.06
C SER A 194 6.00 4.75 15.30
N LEU A 195 7.21 4.93 14.75
CA LEU A 195 8.33 4.02 14.98
C LEU A 195 8.77 4.01 16.45
N VAL A 196 8.88 5.18 17.09
CA VAL A 196 9.24 5.27 18.52
C VAL A 196 8.20 4.56 19.39
N ALA A 197 6.92 4.70 19.08
CA ALA A 197 5.85 3.97 19.77
C ALA A 197 5.94 2.46 19.51
N CYS A 198 6.19 2.07 18.26
CA CYS A 198 6.35 0.69 17.83
C CYS A 198 7.47 -0.03 18.59
N MET A 199 8.64 0.58 18.70
CA MET A 199 9.81 -0.01 19.41
C MET A 199 9.54 -0.29 20.89
N ARG A 200 8.57 0.39 21.51
CA ARG A 200 8.17 0.14 22.90
C ARG A 200 7.18 -1.01 23.06
N GLN A 201 6.70 -1.57 21.96
CA GLN A 201 5.74 -2.67 21.93
C GLN A 201 6.36 -4.03 21.63
N ASN A 202 7.70 -4.10 21.64
CA ASN A 202 8.48 -5.34 21.45
C ASN A 202 8.09 -6.12 20.17
N PRO A 203 8.05 -5.51 18.97
CA PRO A 203 7.77 -6.24 17.75
C PRO A 203 8.96 -7.10 17.34
N ILE A 204 8.69 -8.20 16.65
CA ILE A 204 9.70 -8.93 15.88
C ILE A 204 9.80 -8.34 14.48
N TRP A 205 8.65 -8.07 13.90
CA TRP A 205 8.54 -7.54 12.54
C TRP A 205 7.96 -6.13 12.54
N ILE A 206 8.60 -5.23 11.77
CA ILE A 206 8.10 -3.89 11.47
C ILE A 206 7.93 -3.79 9.94
N LEU A 207 6.69 -3.64 9.49
CA LEU A 207 6.34 -3.58 8.08
C LEU A 207 5.93 -2.16 7.70
N LEU A 208 6.64 -1.57 6.75
CA LEU A 208 6.18 -0.34 6.11
C LEU A 208 5.56 -0.72 4.77
N SER A 209 4.33 -0.30 4.51
CA SER A 209 3.65 -0.64 3.25
C SER A 209 4.42 -0.12 2.04
N GLU A 210 4.96 1.10 2.13
CA GLU A 210 5.77 1.69 1.07
C GLU A 210 6.81 2.68 1.61
N VAL A 211 8.05 2.58 1.11
CA VAL A 211 9.12 3.54 1.38
C VAL A 211 9.14 4.59 0.27
N ARG A 212 8.56 5.78 0.54
CA ARG A 212 8.42 6.85 -0.46
C ARG A 212 8.83 8.25 0.03
N SER A 213 9.30 8.37 1.26
CA SER A 213 9.74 9.63 1.87
C SER A 213 11.03 9.45 2.66
N ALA A 214 11.72 10.56 2.95
CA ALA A 214 12.89 10.57 3.81
C ALA A 214 12.63 9.95 5.18
N GLU A 215 11.48 10.28 5.81
CA GLU A 215 11.09 9.71 7.10
C GLU A 215 10.91 8.19 7.05
N ALA A 216 10.27 7.66 5.97
CA ALA A 216 10.11 6.22 5.80
C ALA A 216 11.46 5.51 5.61
N VAL A 217 12.41 6.10 4.86
CA VAL A 217 13.78 5.57 4.73
C VAL A 217 14.48 5.52 6.08
N LEU A 218 14.39 6.59 6.87
CA LEU A 218 14.98 6.65 8.20
C LEU A 218 14.32 5.65 9.15
N ALA A 219 13.00 5.46 9.06
CA ALA A 219 12.27 4.47 9.85
C ALA A 219 12.75 3.04 9.53
N VAL A 220 12.91 2.69 8.24
CA VAL A 220 13.49 1.40 7.83
C VAL A 220 14.89 1.23 8.42
N ARG A 221 15.78 2.21 8.20
CA ARG A 221 17.17 2.14 8.69
C ARG A 221 17.24 1.98 10.21
N ASN A 222 16.44 2.73 10.94
CA ASN A 222 16.40 2.64 12.40
C ASN A 222 15.84 1.29 12.89
N SER A 223 14.81 0.76 12.22
CA SER A 223 14.25 -0.57 12.55
C SER A 223 15.30 -1.67 12.42
N ILE A 224 15.96 -1.75 11.26
CA ILE A 224 16.97 -2.80 11.00
C ILE A 224 18.24 -2.64 11.85
N SER A 225 18.65 -1.41 12.14
CA SER A 225 19.83 -1.17 13.00
C SER A 225 19.57 -1.46 14.48
N SER A 226 18.32 -1.46 14.91
CA SER A 226 17.90 -1.81 16.27
C SER A 226 17.57 -3.30 16.46
N GLY A 227 17.79 -4.11 15.42
CA GLY A 227 17.60 -5.57 15.48
C GLY A 227 16.19 -6.07 15.18
N HIS A 228 15.32 -5.21 14.68
CA HIS A 228 13.99 -5.62 14.19
C HIS A 228 14.07 -6.05 12.72
N HIS A 229 13.13 -6.86 12.28
CA HIS A 229 13.07 -7.39 10.93
C HIS A 229 12.02 -6.64 10.10
N ILE A 230 12.28 -6.48 8.81
CA ILE A 230 11.40 -5.73 7.92
C ILE A 230 10.94 -6.53 6.71
N LEU A 231 9.69 -6.29 6.32
CA LEU A 231 9.16 -6.55 4.99
C LEU A 231 8.57 -5.22 4.51
N SER A 232 9.03 -4.72 3.37
CA SER A 232 8.60 -3.40 2.89
C SER A 232 8.63 -3.31 1.38
N THR A 233 7.97 -2.29 0.82
CA THR A 233 7.99 -2.03 -0.62
C THR A 233 8.66 -0.70 -0.95
N ILE A 234 9.16 -0.59 -2.18
CA ILE A 234 9.73 0.64 -2.72
C ILE A 234 9.51 0.70 -4.24
N HIS A 235 9.35 1.89 -4.80
CA HIS A 235 9.38 2.08 -6.24
C HIS A 235 10.83 2.17 -6.73
N ALA A 236 11.26 1.15 -7.48
CA ALA A 236 12.55 1.13 -8.18
C ALA A 236 12.43 0.28 -9.45
N ASP A 237 13.33 0.51 -10.40
CA ASP A 237 13.36 -0.14 -11.72
C ASP A 237 14.02 -1.53 -11.71
N LYS A 238 14.73 -1.88 -10.66
CA LYS A 238 15.38 -3.18 -10.43
C LYS A 238 15.78 -3.35 -8.98
N ALA A 239 15.98 -4.58 -8.53
CA ALA A 239 16.38 -4.89 -7.16
C ALA A 239 17.71 -4.22 -6.75
N SER A 240 18.69 -4.18 -7.65
CA SER A 240 20.01 -3.53 -7.39
C SER A 240 19.92 -2.02 -7.23
N SER A 241 18.84 -1.37 -7.66
CA SER A 241 18.63 0.08 -7.50
C SER A 241 18.02 0.44 -6.13
N ILE A 242 17.57 -0.52 -5.34
CA ILE A 242 16.92 -0.27 -4.04
C ILE A 242 17.77 0.65 -3.14
N PRO A 243 19.07 0.38 -2.87
CA PRO A 243 19.86 1.21 -1.97
C PRO A 243 19.99 2.65 -2.46
N MET A 244 20.23 2.83 -3.76
CA MET A 244 20.37 4.16 -4.35
C MET A 244 19.02 4.90 -4.38
N ARG A 245 17.91 4.18 -4.63
CA ARG A 245 16.57 4.77 -4.56
C ARG A 245 16.24 5.23 -3.14
N MET A 246 16.56 4.45 -2.12
CA MET A 246 16.43 4.87 -0.72
C MET A 246 17.25 6.11 -0.44
N TYR A 247 18.50 6.15 -0.90
CA TYR A 247 19.35 7.34 -0.75
C TYR A 247 18.75 8.59 -1.43
N SER A 248 18.21 8.43 -2.64
CA SER A 248 17.61 9.54 -3.40
C SER A 248 16.35 10.14 -2.74
N LEU A 249 15.72 9.42 -1.83
CA LEU A 249 14.59 9.92 -1.05
C LEU A 249 15.00 10.76 0.16
N LEU A 250 16.31 10.73 0.54
CA LEU A 250 16.84 11.57 1.60
C LEU A 250 17.12 12.96 1.05
N GLU A 251 16.56 13.98 1.69
CA GLU A 251 16.70 15.38 1.25
C GLU A 251 18.00 16.04 1.74
N THR A 252 18.77 15.37 2.59
CA THR A 252 19.96 15.93 3.24
C THR A 252 21.22 15.15 2.88
N GLY A 253 22.35 15.88 2.79
CA GLY A 253 23.67 15.35 2.43
C GLY A 253 24.28 14.39 3.46
N GLN A 254 23.65 13.23 3.66
CA GLN A 254 24.32 12.13 4.35
C GLN A 254 25.44 11.59 3.46
N ASP A 255 26.51 11.09 4.09
CA ASP A 255 27.55 10.40 3.37
C ASP A 255 26.98 9.18 2.63
N ILE A 256 27.12 9.19 1.30
CA ILE A 256 26.52 8.18 0.43
C ILE A 256 27.14 6.80 0.68
N GLU A 257 28.44 6.70 0.86
CA GLU A 257 29.13 5.42 1.06
C GLU A 257 28.72 4.80 2.41
N GLN A 258 28.65 5.62 3.44
CA GLN A 258 28.19 5.17 4.76
C GLN A 258 26.73 4.72 4.70
N PHE A 259 25.86 5.45 4.00
CA PHE A 259 24.45 5.09 3.86
C PHE A 259 24.30 3.78 3.10
N LEU A 260 24.88 3.69 1.89
CA LEU A 260 24.81 2.48 1.07
C LEU A 260 25.41 1.27 1.79
N GLY A 261 26.54 1.44 2.48
CA GLY A 261 27.16 0.39 3.30
C GLY A 261 26.22 -0.12 4.39
N SER A 262 25.45 0.77 5.04
CA SER A 262 24.47 0.37 6.05
C SER A 262 23.31 -0.41 5.43
N ILE A 263 22.78 0.03 4.28
CA ILE A 263 21.69 -0.67 3.60
C ILE A 263 22.13 -2.06 3.12
N HIS A 264 23.29 -2.17 2.47
CA HIS A 264 23.83 -3.46 2.03
C HIS A 264 24.13 -4.43 3.18
N ARG A 265 24.47 -3.91 4.36
CA ARG A 265 24.71 -4.74 5.55
C ARG A 265 23.45 -5.34 6.12
N TYR A 266 22.35 -4.61 6.09
CA TYR A 266 21.13 -4.96 6.84
C TYR A 266 19.97 -5.46 5.98
N ILE A 267 19.88 -5.10 4.70
CA ILE A 267 18.87 -5.63 3.79
C ILE A 267 19.49 -6.80 3.03
N GLN A 268 19.07 -8.02 3.36
CA GLN A 268 19.61 -9.23 2.78
C GLN A 268 19.00 -9.57 1.43
N ILE A 269 17.73 -9.23 1.20
CA ILE A 269 16.99 -9.64 0.01
C ILE A 269 16.34 -8.41 -0.62
N GLY A 270 16.66 -8.17 -1.89
CA GLY A 270 15.93 -7.27 -2.77
C GLY A 270 15.20 -8.08 -3.85
N ILE A 271 13.90 -7.85 -4.01
CA ILE A 271 13.05 -8.50 -5.02
C ILE A 271 12.59 -7.43 -6.02
N TYR A 272 12.52 -7.81 -7.31
CA TYR A 272 11.93 -6.98 -8.36
C TYR A 272 11.01 -7.81 -9.22
#